data_8d2bd71ce62754d0cf0de24b31303268
#
_entry.id   8d2bd71ce62754d0cf0de24b31303268
#
_cell.length_a   1.000
_cell.length_b   1.000
_cell.length_c   1.000
_cell.angle_alpha   90.00
_cell.angle_beta   90.00
_cell.angle_gamma   90.00
#
_symmetry.space_group_name_H-M   'P 1'
#
loop_
_entity.id
_entity.type
_entity.pdbx_description
1 polymer ?
#
loop_
_entity_poly.entity_id
_entity_poly.type
_entity_poly.pdbx_seq_one_letter_code
_entity_poly.pdbx_strand_id
1 'polypeptide(L)'
;EESVIETEKVIDYKIDRKEKIRSQKREGIEVIKQGAIIPDVNDAGILDLKLKAKERIETKKKYIDKKKGKEIEISVSTGLEEDHVSKKIAIGIIEPNGKERYIEEGRNLWHGFKINKSGDYVIFIENYGEKDVDISGYCSVNPYITKEEDKKFEESNN
;
A
#
# COMPACT_ATOMS: atom_id res chain seq x y z
N GLU A 1 -3.06 2.32 -31.21
CA GLU A 1 -3.78 2.63 -29.97
C GLU A 1 -3.96 1.41 -29.08
N GLU A 2 -4.24 0.23 -29.66
CA GLU A 2 -4.32 -1.00 -28.89
C GLU A 2 -2.99 -1.31 -28.21
N SER A 3 -1.88 -1.07 -28.89
CA SER A 3 -0.56 -1.28 -28.31
C SER A 3 -0.27 -0.33 -27.14
N VAL A 4 -0.81 0.89 -27.17
CA VAL A 4 -0.68 1.84 -26.06
C VAL A 4 -1.47 1.34 -24.87
N ILE A 5 -2.70 0.84 -25.07
CA ILE A 5 -3.52 0.30 -23.99
C ILE A 5 -2.86 -0.93 -23.37
N GLU A 6 -2.31 -1.81 -24.18
CA GLU A 6 -1.59 -2.99 -23.66
C GLU A 6 -0.34 -2.59 -22.90
N THR A 7 0.38 -1.58 -23.37
CA THR A 7 1.55 -1.06 -22.68
C THR A 7 1.16 -0.50 -21.31
N GLU A 8 0.05 0.24 -21.24
CA GLU A 8 -0.46 0.76 -19.98
C GLU A 8 -0.80 -0.34 -18.99
N LYS A 9 -1.43 -1.43 -19.45
CA LYS A 9 -1.76 -2.58 -18.60
C LYS A 9 -0.49 -3.22 -18.00
N VAL A 10 0.52 -3.45 -18.83
CA VAL A 10 1.78 -4.06 -18.40
C VAL A 10 2.51 -3.13 -17.43
N ILE A 11 2.52 -1.84 -17.72
CA ILE A 11 3.17 -0.84 -16.89
C ILE A 11 2.42 -0.69 -15.56
N ASP A 12 1.07 -0.68 -15.58
CA ASP A 12 0.25 -0.53 -14.37
C ASP A 12 0.57 -1.61 -13.32
N TYR A 13 0.98 -2.78 -13.75
CA TYR A 13 1.29 -3.88 -12.84
C TYR A 13 2.47 -3.57 -11.91
N LYS A 14 3.46 -2.80 -12.35
CA LYS A 14 4.70 -2.54 -11.61
C LYS A 14 5.10 -1.07 -11.51
N ILE A 15 4.22 -0.18 -11.89
CA ILE A 15 4.54 1.24 -11.78
C ILE A 15 4.62 1.66 -10.32
N ASP A 16 5.72 2.30 -9.96
CA ASP A 16 5.87 3.00 -8.71
C ASP A 16 5.29 4.41 -8.90
N ARG A 17 4.03 4.58 -8.52
CA ARG A 17 3.32 5.83 -8.72
C ARG A 17 3.83 6.91 -7.77
N LYS A 18 3.73 8.15 -8.22
CA LYS A 18 4.12 9.30 -7.40
C LYS A 18 3.22 9.44 -6.19
N GLU A 19 3.82 9.57 -5.01
CA GLU A 19 3.09 9.84 -3.79
C GLU A 19 2.40 11.20 -3.82
N LYS A 20 1.22 11.21 -3.22
CA LYS A 20 0.48 12.44 -2.90
C LYS A 20 0.43 12.56 -1.39
N ILE A 21 0.31 13.79 -0.91
CA ILE A 21 0.22 14.08 0.52
C ILE A 21 -1.02 14.93 0.75
N ARG A 22 -1.75 14.62 1.82
CA ARG A 22 -2.91 15.42 2.23
C ARG A 22 -3.00 15.45 3.76
N SER A 23 -3.65 16.50 4.27
CA SER A 23 -3.84 16.66 5.72
C SER A 23 -5.10 15.99 6.25
N GLN A 24 -6.04 15.69 5.36
CA GLN A 24 -7.33 15.16 5.74
C GLN A 24 -7.75 14.02 4.79
N LYS A 25 -8.54 13.12 5.34
CA LYS A 25 -9.19 12.05 4.59
C LYS A 25 -10.10 12.65 3.50
N ARG A 26 -10.24 11.94 2.39
CA ARG A 26 -11.19 12.29 1.33
C ARG A 26 -12.61 12.35 1.89
N GLU A 27 -13.37 13.40 1.52
CA GLU A 27 -14.74 13.54 1.95
C GLU A 27 -15.63 12.43 1.42
N GLY A 28 -16.68 12.09 2.16
CA GLY A 28 -17.65 11.09 1.76
C GLY A 28 -17.20 9.65 1.90
N ILE A 29 -16.09 9.43 2.57
CA ILE A 29 -15.53 8.09 2.79
C ILE A 29 -15.81 7.64 4.22
N GLU A 30 -16.40 6.46 4.37
CA GLU A 30 -16.63 5.85 5.67
C GLU A 30 -15.41 5.02 6.08
N VAL A 31 -14.91 5.25 7.29
CA VAL A 31 -13.75 4.53 7.82
C VAL A 31 -14.22 3.28 8.56
N ILE A 32 -13.69 2.15 8.14
CA ILE A 32 -13.95 0.84 8.75
C ILE A 32 -12.67 0.37 9.43
N LYS A 33 -12.75 0.14 10.75
CA LYS A 33 -11.61 -0.38 11.53
C LYS A 33 -11.89 -1.82 11.89
N GLN A 34 -11.32 -2.76 11.15
CA GLN A 34 -11.59 -4.19 11.32
C GLN A 34 -10.53 -4.91 12.16
N GLY A 35 -9.73 -4.18 12.90
CA GLY A 35 -8.68 -4.80 13.71
C GLY A 35 -7.45 -5.26 12.94
N ALA A 36 -7.34 -4.87 11.68
CA ALA A 36 -6.15 -5.18 10.90
C ALA A 36 -4.90 -4.59 11.57
N ILE A 37 -3.78 -5.30 11.45
CA ILE A 37 -2.53 -4.96 12.15
C ILE A 37 -1.42 -4.81 11.12
N ILE A 38 -0.59 -3.78 11.30
CA ILE A 38 0.65 -3.65 10.52
C ILE A 38 1.61 -4.73 11.03
N PRO A 39 2.22 -5.52 10.14
CA PRO A 39 3.16 -6.55 10.57
C PRO A 39 4.42 -5.95 11.21
N ASP A 40 5.11 -6.76 11.99
CA ASP A 40 6.40 -6.36 12.54
C ASP A 40 7.43 -6.19 11.43
N VAL A 41 8.51 -5.49 11.75
CA VAL A 41 9.61 -5.30 10.79
C VAL A 41 10.08 -6.66 10.28
N ASN A 42 10.23 -6.77 8.97
CA ASN A 42 10.64 -7.97 8.25
C ASN A 42 9.56 -9.06 8.16
N ASP A 43 8.34 -8.77 8.58
CA ASP A 43 7.20 -9.66 8.41
C ASP A 43 6.26 -9.12 7.34
N ALA A 44 5.37 -9.97 6.85
CA ALA A 44 4.36 -9.60 5.87
C ALA A 44 2.97 -9.97 6.37
N GLY A 45 2.00 -9.14 6.02
CA GLY A 45 0.59 -9.40 6.29
C GLY A 45 -0.17 -9.55 4.97
N ILE A 46 -1.08 -10.52 4.92
CA ILE A 46 -1.90 -10.76 3.73
C ILE A 46 -3.13 -9.86 3.79
N LEU A 47 -3.46 -9.29 2.64
CA LEU A 47 -4.67 -8.49 2.45
C LEU A 47 -5.62 -9.27 1.54
N ASP A 48 -6.82 -9.53 2.03
CA ASP A 48 -7.86 -10.24 1.28
C ASP A 48 -9.21 -9.77 1.82
N LEU A 49 -9.80 -8.81 1.14
CA LEU A 49 -11.01 -8.18 1.64
C LEU A 49 -11.85 -7.58 0.50
N LYS A 50 -13.12 -7.34 0.78
CA LYS A 50 -14.00 -6.58 -0.10
C LYS A 50 -14.24 -5.21 0.51
N LEU A 51 -13.96 -4.16 -0.26
CA LEU A 51 -14.30 -2.80 0.09
C LEU A 51 -15.55 -2.39 -0.68
N LYS A 52 -16.56 -1.98 0.04
CA LYS A 52 -17.74 -1.38 -0.57
C LYS A 52 -17.40 0.00 -1.11
N ALA A 53 -18.24 0.48 -2.04
CA ALA A 53 -18.11 1.83 -2.55
C ALA A 53 -18.04 2.84 -1.39
N LYS A 54 -17.12 3.77 -1.47
CA LYS A 54 -16.94 4.85 -0.48
C LYS A 54 -16.54 4.36 0.91
N GLU A 55 -15.90 3.19 0.99
CA GLU A 55 -15.34 2.69 2.24
C GLU A 55 -13.82 2.75 2.26
N ARG A 56 -13.29 2.92 3.44
CA ARG A 56 -11.86 2.90 3.70
C ARG A 56 -11.58 2.04 4.91
N ILE A 57 -10.70 1.09 4.76
CA ILE A 57 -10.22 0.29 5.88
C ILE A 57 -8.94 0.92 6.43
N GLU A 58 -8.82 0.92 7.76
CA GLU A 58 -7.61 1.39 8.45
C GLU A 58 -7.13 0.31 9.40
N THR A 59 -5.81 0.13 9.46
CA THR A 59 -5.19 -0.73 10.47
C THR A 59 -5.19 -0.04 11.83
N LYS A 60 -4.87 -0.79 12.87
CA LYS A 60 -4.55 -0.22 14.17
C LYS A 60 -3.22 0.52 14.07
N LYS A 61 -3.01 1.49 14.96
CA LYS A 61 -1.74 2.18 15.06
C LYS A 61 -0.62 1.21 15.43
N LYS A 62 0.51 1.34 14.77
CA LYS A 62 1.71 0.54 15.05
C LYS A 62 2.90 1.46 15.17
N TYR A 63 3.61 1.39 16.30
CA TYR A 63 4.85 2.12 16.46
C TYR A 63 5.94 1.47 15.62
N ILE A 64 6.62 2.28 14.81
CA ILE A 64 7.75 1.83 13.99
C ILE A 64 8.95 2.72 14.29
N ASP A 65 10.06 2.09 14.67
CA ASP A 65 11.33 2.76 14.86
C ASP A 65 12.02 2.91 13.50
N LYS A 66 12.30 4.14 13.11
CA LYS A 66 12.92 4.41 11.81
C LYS A 66 14.31 3.80 11.66
N LYS A 67 14.96 3.45 12.77
CA LYS A 67 16.28 2.79 12.74
C LYS A 67 16.17 1.33 12.35
N LYS A 68 14.99 0.73 12.52
CA LYS A 68 14.74 -0.68 12.21
C LYS A 68 13.93 -0.85 10.94
N GLY A 69 12.93 -0.01 10.73
CA GLY A 69 12.06 -0.07 9.56
C GLY A 69 12.43 0.98 8.53
N LYS A 70 12.67 0.53 7.30
CA LYS A 70 13.02 1.40 6.18
C LYS A 70 11.80 1.97 5.49
N GLU A 71 10.84 1.10 5.21
CA GLU A 71 9.64 1.48 4.47
C GLU A 71 8.47 0.56 4.80
N ILE A 72 7.27 1.07 4.56
CA ILE A 72 6.05 0.26 4.58
C ILE A 72 5.71 0.00 3.13
N GLU A 73 5.76 -1.26 2.73
CA GLU A 73 5.43 -1.69 1.38
C GLU A 73 3.98 -2.16 1.35
N ILE A 74 3.21 -1.67 0.39
CA ILE A 74 1.82 -2.07 0.19
C ILE A 74 1.66 -2.44 -1.27
N SER A 75 1.11 -3.63 -1.51
CA SER A 75 0.81 -4.11 -2.85
C SER A 75 -0.60 -4.64 -2.87
N VAL A 76 -1.45 -4.09 -3.72
CA VAL A 76 -2.83 -4.54 -3.86
C VAL A 76 -3.19 -4.75 -5.32
N SER A 77 -4.04 -5.76 -5.53
CA SER A 77 -4.66 -6.05 -6.82
C SER A 77 -6.17 -5.97 -6.64
N THR A 78 -6.85 -5.44 -7.63
CA THR A 78 -8.30 -5.28 -7.61
C THR A 78 -9.03 -6.40 -8.34
N GLY A 79 -8.43 -7.58 -8.39
CA GLY A 79 -9.02 -8.76 -8.96
C GLY A 79 -8.71 -8.98 -10.44
N LEU A 80 -9.25 -10.07 -10.97
CA LEU A 80 -9.07 -10.45 -12.36
C LEU A 80 -10.14 -9.78 -13.20
N GLU A 81 -9.94 -8.51 -13.47
CA GLU A 81 -10.91 -7.73 -14.23
C GLU A 81 -10.75 -7.96 -15.73
N GLU A 82 -11.81 -8.41 -16.35
CA GLU A 82 -11.82 -8.61 -17.81
C GLU A 82 -11.85 -7.28 -18.55
N ASP A 83 -12.42 -6.28 -17.96
CA ASP A 83 -12.56 -4.96 -18.57
C ASP A 83 -11.27 -4.14 -18.59
N HIS A 84 -10.30 -4.52 -17.79
CA HIS A 84 -9.01 -3.83 -17.67
C HIS A 84 -9.11 -2.35 -17.28
N VAL A 85 -10.18 -1.98 -16.63
CA VAL A 85 -10.41 -0.59 -16.22
C VAL A 85 -9.71 -0.32 -14.90
N SER A 86 -9.04 0.82 -14.79
CA SER A 86 -8.47 1.28 -13.53
C SER A 86 -9.57 1.49 -12.50
N LYS A 87 -9.32 1.09 -11.27
CA LYS A 87 -10.26 1.27 -10.17
C LYS A 87 -9.90 2.53 -9.38
N LYS A 88 -10.90 3.12 -8.76
CA LYS A 88 -10.72 4.28 -7.89
C LYS A 88 -10.35 3.83 -6.49
N ILE A 89 -9.16 3.29 -6.38
CA ILE A 89 -8.58 2.79 -5.14
C ILE A 89 -7.37 3.65 -4.78
N ALA A 90 -7.23 3.94 -3.51
CA ALA A 90 -6.03 4.57 -2.96
C ALA A 90 -5.45 3.67 -1.88
N ILE A 91 -4.14 3.59 -1.84
CA ILE A 91 -3.43 2.92 -0.76
C ILE A 91 -2.47 3.92 -0.14
N GLY A 92 -2.30 3.86 1.17
CA GLY A 92 -1.42 4.82 1.80
C GLY A 92 -1.17 4.55 3.27
N ILE A 93 -0.48 5.51 3.86
CA ILE A 93 -0.15 5.48 5.28
C ILE A 93 -0.57 6.81 5.91
N ILE A 94 -0.90 6.74 7.19
CA ILE A 94 -1.06 7.93 8.03
C ILE A 94 0.20 8.02 8.87
N GLU A 95 0.95 9.10 8.70
CA GLU A 95 2.19 9.34 9.43
C GLU A 95 1.92 9.73 10.89
N PRO A 96 2.96 9.68 11.74
CA PRO A 96 2.81 10.11 13.14
C PRO A 96 2.27 11.53 13.32
N ASN A 97 2.50 12.41 12.35
CA ASN A 97 1.96 13.78 12.39
C ASN A 97 0.50 13.90 11.90
N GLY A 98 -0.12 12.76 11.53
CA GLY A 98 -1.49 12.72 11.04
C GLY A 98 -1.65 12.97 9.55
N LYS A 99 -0.59 13.31 8.84
CA LYS A 99 -0.67 13.50 7.39
C LYS A 99 -0.76 12.16 6.69
N GLU A 100 -1.50 12.13 5.59
CA GLU A 100 -1.65 10.94 4.75
C GLU A 100 -0.74 11.05 3.53
N ARG A 101 0.00 9.98 3.28
CA ARG A 101 0.79 9.80 2.06
C ARG A 101 0.19 8.63 1.32
N TYR A 102 -0.07 8.79 0.03
CA TYR A 102 -0.81 7.77 -0.71
C TYR A 102 -0.51 7.82 -2.19
N ILE A 103 -0.87 6.74 -2.86
CA ILE A 103 -0.96 6.65 -4.31
C ILE A 103 -2.39 6.22 -4.67
N GLU A 104 -2.83 6.53 -5.86
CA GLU A 104 -4.21 6.23 -6.24
C GLU A 104 -4.37 5.90 -7.71
N GLU A 105 -5.52 5.29 -7.99
CA GLU A 105 -6.01 5.00 -9.33
C GLU A 105 -5.19 3.98 -10.11
N GLY A 106 -5.65 2.74 -10.06
CA GLY A 106 -5.03 1.64 -10.78
C GLY A 106 -5.72 0.33 -10.49
N ARG A 107 -5.37 -0.69 -11.28
CA ARG A 107 -5.81 -2.07 -11.05
C ARG A 107 -4.88 -2.76 -10.07
N ASN A 108 -3.61 -2.48 -10.21
CA ASN A 108 -2.56 -2.99 -9.35
C ASN A 108 -1.80 -1.79 -8.82
N LEU A 109 -1.81 -1.64 -7.51
CA LEU A 109 -1.11 -0.55 -6.84
C LEU A 109 0.00 -1.13 -6.00
N TRP A 110 1.20 -0.62 -6.19
CA TRP A 110 2.36 -1.01 -5.41
C TRP A 110 3.14 0.24 -5.05
N HIS A 111 3.55 0.34 -3.79
CA HIS A 111 4.41 1.43 -3.37
C HIS A 111 5.12 1.10 -2.06
N GLY A 112 6.36 1.57 -1.95
CA GLY A 112 7.12 1.56 -0.71
C GLY A 112 7.11 2.95 -0.09
N PHE A 113 6.39 3.11 1.01
CA PHE A 113 6.30 4.38 1.73
C PHE A 113 7.46 4.47 2.71
N LYS A 114 8.41 5.35 2.42
CA LYS A 114 9.61 5.50 3.24
C LYS A 114 9.25 5.99 4.65
N ILE A 115 9.86 5.35 5.66
CA ILE A 115 9.68 5.74 7.05
C ILE A 115 10.69 6.83 7.37
N ASN A 116 10.21 8.06 7.51
CA ASN A 116 11.06 9.23 7.76
C ASN A 116 11.22 9.57 9.23
N LYS A 117 10.27 9.14 10.05
CA LYS A 117 10.26 9.41 11.51
C LYS A 117 9.79 8.19 12.25
N SER A 118 10.33 7.97 13.44
CA SER A 118 9.77 7.00 14.37
C SER A 118 8.43 7.51 14.90
N GLY A 119 7.51 6.61 15.13
CA GLY A 119 6.20 6.97 15.67
C GLY A 119 5.13 5.99 15.25
N ASP A 120 3.88 6.34 15.52
CA ASP A 120 2.72 5.52 15.20
C ASP A 120 2.28 5.71 13.76
N TYR A 121 2.18 4.60 13.03
CA TYR A 121 1.72 4.58 11.65
C TYR A 121 0.42 3.79 11.52
N VAL A 122 -0.37 4.14 10.53
CA VAL A 122 -1.59 3.43 10.13
C VAL A 122 -1.48 3.18 8.63
N ILE A 123 -1.88 1.98 8.19
CA ILE A 123 -2.05 1.69 6.76
C ILE A 123 -3.52 1.85 6.45
N PHE A 124 -3.84 2.43 5.29
CA PHE A 124 -5.21 2.50 4.82
C PHE A 124 -5.33 2.06 3.36
N ILE A 125 -6.50 1.51 3.05
CA ILE A 125 -6.90 1.19 1.68
C ILE A 125 -8.28 1.78 1.50
N GLU A 126 -8.46 2.56 0.46
CA GLU A 126 -9.65 3.38 0.26
C GLU A 126 -10.27 3.09 -1.09
N ASN A 127 -11.56 2.79 -1.10
CA ASN A 127 -12.35 2.70 -2.32
C ASN A 127 -13.17 3.98 -2.45
N TYR A 128 -12.72 4.90 -3.31
CA TYR A 128 -13.43 6.15 -3.51
C TYR A 128 -14.32 6.13 -4.77
N GLY A 129 -14.52 4.94 -5.34
CA GLY A 129 -15.38 4.74 -6.48
C GLY A 129 -16.83 4.43 -6.09
N GLU A 130 -17.65 4.18 -7.10
CA GLU A 130 -19.08 3.91 -6.94
C GLU A 130 -19.43 2.43 -6.87
N LYS A 131 -18.45 1.54 -7.04
CA LYS A 131 -18.66 0.09 -7.07
C LYS A 131 -17.82 -0.58 -6.00
N ASP A 132 -18.32 -1.70 -5.49
CA ASP A 132 -17.56 -2.55 -4.57
C ASP A 132 -16.36 -3.15 -5.32
N VAL A 133 -15.26 -3.35 -4.61
CA VAL A 133 -14.01 -3.89 -5.18
C VAL A 133 -13.46 -4.97 -4.27
N ASP A 134 -13.07 -6.08 -4.86
CA ASP A 134 -12.33 -7.13 -4.16
C ASP A 134 -10.85 -6.78 -4.19
N ILE A 135 -10.24 -6.80 -3.03
CA ILE A 135 -8.84 -6.42 -2.83
C ILE A 135 -8.06 -7.64 -2.37
N SER A 136 -6.97 -7.93 -3.03
CA SER A 136 -6.00 -8.92 -2.58
C SER A 136 -4.59 -8.36 -2.68
N GLY A 137 -3.70 -8.84 -1.83
CA GLY A 137 -2.33 -8.38 -1.84
C GLY A 137 -1.64 -8.58 -0.50
N TYR A 138 -0.70 -7.71 -0.20
CA TYR A 138 0.06 -7.80 1.03
C TYR A 138 0.57 -6.43 1.47
N CYS A 139 0.98 -6.37 2.72
CA CYS A 139 1.77 -5.26 3.24
C CYS A 139 2.93 -5.83 4.05
N SER A 140 4.01 -5.08 4.13
CA SER A 140 5.18 -5.47 4.89
C SER A 140 5.90 -4.23 5.40
N VAL A 141 6.67 -4.41 6.47
CA VAL A 141 7.59 -3.37 6.95
C VAL A 141 8.98 -3.86 6.64
N ASN A 142 9.60 -3.25 5.66
CA ASN A 142 10.92 -3.66 5.20
C ASN A 142 12.01 -3.07 6.08
N PRO A 143 12.99 -3.87 6.50
CA PRO A 143 14.06 -3.41 7.38
C PRO A 143 15.16 -2.70 6.61
N TYR A 144 15.97 -1.94 7.33
CA TYR A 144 17.27 -1.53 6.80
C TYR A 144 18.17 -2.76 6.77
N ILE A 145 18.87 -2.94 5.63
CA ILE A 145 19.85 -3.99 5.45
C ILE A 145 21.21 -3.33 5.31
N THR A 146 22.15 -3.67 6.17
CA THR A 146 23.52 -3.18 6.06
C THR A 146 24.20 -3.85 4.86
N LYS A 147 25.26 -3.23 4.38
CA LYS A 147 26.06 -3.81 3.28
C LYS A 147 26.59 -5.20 3.65
N GLU A 148 26.96 -5.40 4.90
CA GLU A 148 27.43 -6.70 5.38
C GLU A 148 26.32 -7.76 5.38
N GLU A 149 25.15 -7.39 5.85
CA GLU A 149 23.99 -8.30 5.85
C GLU A 149 23.58 -8.69 4.44
N ASP A 150 23.56 -7.72 3.53
CA ASP A 150 23.23 -7.96 2.13
C ASP A 150 24.23 -8.91 1.48
N LYS A 151 25.51 -8.72 1.74
CA LYS A 151 26.57 -9.59 1.26
C LYS A 151 26.42 -11.02 1.80
N LYS A 152 26.12 -11.17 3.09
CA LYS A 152 25.88 -12.48 3.70
C LYS A 152 24.68 -13.17 3.07
N PHE A 153 23.62 -12.44 2.80
CA PHE A 153 22.43 -12.97 2.14
C PHE A 153 22.76 -13.49 0.74
N GLU A 154 23.51 -12.71 -0.03
CA GLU A 154 23.93 -13.11 -1.37
C GLU A 154 24.81 -14.38 -1.32
N GLU A 155 25.75 -14.44 -0.41
CA GLU A 155 26.61 -15.61 -0.24
C GLU A 155 25.83 -16.85 0.15
N SER A 156 24.81 -16.73 0.99
CA SER A 156 24.01 -17.88 1.42
C SER A 156 23.07 -18.41 0.34
N ASN A 157 22.75 -17.60 -0.67
CA ASN A 157 21.88 -18.00 -1.77
C ASN A 157 22.62 -18.43 -3.02
N ASN A 158 23.94 -18.40 -3.00
CA ASN A 158 24.79 -18.93 -4.06
C ASN A 158 25.31 -20.33 -3.67
#